data_570dd332b98abd26e3fe14024e724365
#
_entry.id   570dd332b98abd26e3fe14024e724365
#
_cell.length_a   1.000
_cell.length_b   1.000
_cell.length_c   1.000
_cell.angle_alpha   90.00
_cell.angle_beta   90.00
_cell.angle_gamma   90.00
#
_symmetry.space_group_name_H-M   'P 1'
#
loop_
_entity.id
_entity.type
_entity.pdbx_description
1 polymer ?
#
loop_
_entity_poly.entity_id
_entity_poly.type
_entity_poly.pdbx_seq_one_letter_code
_entity_poly.pdbx_strand_id
1 'polypeptide(L)'
;MKFFTFLSVVLSINCCLSADFGRYTHCRSVMPPYDTVAGKNGQYTYPVIKKSADKLPVILLDKEFYCRLNTDKSNIAVASGNTFLPFVVEKLYKHSSRLNYTALSGRITAFRIDRNRNEAIIDYTISNPDNLPVGRLEIDPQSRRRFNKKVVLEFDNGKTSKQFDFFNHAGTVDFSRHRFDFAPCKISKVQIKISPFAEQHSSTAHLQHRGDNENFTEKKIFTEELSINSIKFYAAETEVYKSELLTVEHDISAVDISKHPAESVREFDLQNIPVIELSVASSTPNYHRQYTLEFSNSVDGSREVIHRERGVITPGFKLKLNEIRAEKATLTIDNLSASPLEDVVCRWISPLEAIIIEPTQLPQQAFIVFFGGRVPPLRFDFEHYIAKFNAWDYCPLEISGTSENTFNKPEKTAWKKVVQKILPYFIGAIVLLLAGLSCKLMHKVRPDDYEW
;
A
#
# COMPACT_ATOMS: atom_id res chain seq x y z
N MET A 1 -32.92 12.37 -47.04
CA MET A 1 -32.91 11.95 -45.61
C MET A 1 -31.88 10.87 -45.24
N LYS A 2 -31.48 9.95 -46.12
CA LYS A 2 -30.51 8.87 -45.81
C LYS A 2 -29.01 9.31 -45.80
N PHE A 3 -28.68 10.45 -46.36
CA PHE A 3 -27.30 10.96 -46.44
C PHE A 3 -26.84 11.67 -45.15
N PHE A 4 -27.77 12.27 -44.40
CA PHE A 4 -27.51 12.95 -43.13
C PHE A 4 -27.25 12.00 -41.99
N THR A 5 -27.92 10.82 -41.98
CA THR A 5 -27.74 9.78 -40.93
C THR A 5 -26.40 9.07 -41.06
N PHE A 6 -25.86 8.94 -42.28
CA PHE A 6 -24.55 8.32 -42.47
C PHE A 6 -23.39 9.25 -42.06
N LEU A 7 -23.54 10.53 -42.27
CA LEU A 7 -22.52 11.53 -41.88
C LEU A 7 -22.47 11.69 -40.32
N SER A 8 -23.60 11.58 -39.64
CA SER A 8 -23.64 11.65 -38.15
C SER A 8 -23.07 10.41 -37.49
N VAL A 9 -23.23 9.24 -38.10
CA VAL A 9 -22.65 7.99 -37.59
C VAL A 9 -21.13 7.92 -37.83
N VAL A 10 -20.64 8.39 -38.96
CA VAL A 10 -19.20 8.45 -39.25
C VAL A 10 -18.48 9.51 -38.38
N LEU A 11 -19.13 10.63 -38.08
CA LEU A 11 -18.62 11.63 -37.13
C LEU A 11 -18.65 11.14 -35.67
N SER A 12 -19.64 10.32 -35.29
CA SER A 12 -19.72 9.74 -33.94
C SER A 12 -18.70 8.64 -33.69
N ILE A 13 -18.32 7.87 -34.72
CA ILE A 13 -17.34 6.77 -34.60
C ILE A 13 -15.91 7.31 -34.52
N ASN A 14 -15.59 8.45 -35.16
CA ASN A 14 -14.26 9.05 -35.05
C ASN A 14 -14.03 9.86 -33.74
N CYS A 15 -15.08 10.20 -32.99
CA CYS A 15 -14.91 10.89 -31.70
C CYS A 15 -14.64 9.96 -30.52
N CYS A 16 -14.79 8.64 -30.66
CA CYS A 16 -14.68 7.69 -29.55
C CYS A 16 -13.35 6.94 -29.45
N LEU A 17 -12.34 7.18 -30.31
CA LEU A 17 -11.15 6.33 -30.41
C LEU A 17 -9.78 6.99 -30.33
N SER A 18 -9.68 8.28 -30.07
CA SER A 18 -8.39 8.88 -29.73
C SER A 18 -8.38 9.34 -28.29
N ALA A 19 -7.59 8.67 -27.45
CA ALA A 19 -7.29 9.18 -26.13
C ALA A 19 -6.78 10.62 -26.26
N ASP A 20 -7.49 11.59 -25.67
CA ASP A 20 -7.14 13.03 -25.81
C ASP A 20 -5.96 13.38 -24.89
N PHE A 21 -4.77 12.94 -25.29
CA PHE A 21 -3.52 13.25 -24.56
C PHE A 21 -3.18 14.74 -24.60
N GLY A 22 -3.78 15.51 -25.50
CA GLY A 22 -3.50 16.94 -25.66
C GLY A 22 -3.94 17.82 -24.50
N ARG A 23 -4.67 17.28 -23.55
CA ARG A 23 -5.12 18.00 -22.34
C ARG A 23 -4.08 17.99 -21.22
N TYR A 24 -3.13 17.06 -21.26
CA TYR A 24 -2.05 16.99 -20.27
C TYR A 24 -0.93 17.95 -20.68
N THR A 25 -0.32 18.60 -19.72
CA THR A 25 0.71 19.62 -19.99
C THR A 25 2.12 19.03 -20.05
N HIS A 26 2.38 17.95 -19.35
CA HIS A 26 3.70 17.34 -19.21
C HIS A 26 3.65 15.84 -19.41
N CYS A 27 4.80 15.26 -19.73
CA CYS A 27 4.96 13.82 -19.85
C CYS A 27 6.36 13.35 -19.42
N ARG A 28 6.47 12.07 -19.09
CA ARG A 28 7.71 11.34 -18.82
C ARG A 28 7.66 9.98 -19.49
N SER A 29 8.77 9.58 -20.09
CA SER A 29 8.92 8.23 -20.60
C SER A 29 9.30 7.29 -19.43
N VAL A 30 8.72 6.10 -19.45
CA VAL A 30 8.96 5.05 -18.44
C VAL A 30 9.54 3.85 -19.14
N MET A 31 10.64 3.33 -18.59
CA MET A 31 11.25 2.10 -19.06
C MET A 31 10.76 0.95 -18.18
N PRO A 32 10.20 -0.12 -18.76
CA PRO A 32 9.88 -1.30 -18.00
C PRO A 32 11.16 -1.96 -17.47
N PRO A 33 11.11 -2.72 -16.37
CA PRO A 33 12.27 -3.40 -15.83
C PRO A 33 12.72 -4.49 -16.79
N TYR A 34 13.94 -4.39 -17.29
CA TYR A 34 14.55 -5.39 -18.18
C TYR A 34 15.61 -6.20 -17.44
N ASP A 35 15.55 -7.53 -17.56
CA ASP A 35 16.71 -8.37 -17.37
C ASP A 35 17.40 -8.55 -18.73
N THR A 36 18.66 -8.18 -18.81
CA THR A 36 19.50 -8.52 -19.96
C THR A 36 19.86 -9.99 -19.87
N VAL A 37 19.18 -10.84 -20.62
CA VAL A 37 19.59 -12.22 -20.79
C VAL A 37 20.69 -12.24 -21.85
N ALA A 38 21.93 -12.52 -21.45
CA ALA A 38 23.03 -12.70 -22.38
C ALA A 38 22.72 -13.90 -23.28
N GLY A 39 22.52 -13.65 -24.56
CA GLY A 39 22.35 -14.69 -25.57
C GLY A 39 23.62 -15.53 -25.70
N LYS A 40 23.48 -16.84 -25.73
CA LYS A 40 24.58 -17.82 -25.83
C LYS A 40 25.33 -17.72 -27.16
N ASN A 41 25.44 -16.76 -27.90
CA ASN A 41 26.26 -16.70 -29.14
C ASN A 41 26.53 -15.26 -29.65
N GLY A 42 26.64 -14.26 -28.76
CA GLY A 42 27.03 -12.92 -29.23
C GLY A 42 26.01 -12.21 -30.12
N GLN A 43 24.84 -12.77 -30.32
CA GLN A 43 23.72 -12.14 -31.00
C GLN A 43 22.83 -11.39 -29.99
N TYR A 44 22.42 -10.22 -30.39
CA TYR A 44 21.62 -9.25 -29.67
C TYR A 44 20.75 -9.80 -28.57
N THR A 45 21.00 -9.33 -27.34
CA THR A 45 20.16 -9.56 -26.16
C THR A 45 18.82 -8.85 -26.35
N TYR A 46 17.75 -9.62 -26.49
CA TYR A 46 16.41 -9.05 -26.37
C TYR A 46 16.12 -8.86 -24.87
N PRO A 47 15.67 -7.66 -24.46
CA PRO A 47 15.26 -7.45 -23.09
C PRO A 47 14.07 -8.35 -22.78
N VAL A 48 14.26 -9.25 -21.83
CA VAL A 48 13.16 -10.08 -21.31
C VAL A 48 12.64 -9.40 -20.05
N ILE A 49 11.38 -9.05 -20.06
CA ILE A 49 10.73 -8.52 -18.85
C ILE A 49 10.81 -9.59 -17.77
N LYS A 50 11.45 -9.24 -16.67
CA LYS A 50 11.34 -10.03 -15.45
C LYS A 50 9.93 -9.87 -14.92
N LYS A 51 9.03 -10.76 -15.30
CA LYS A 51 7.74 -10.93 -14.61
C LYS A 51 8.05 -11.42 -13.19
N SER A 52 8.42 -10.51 -12.32
CA SER A 52 8.33 -10.78 -10.88
C SER A 52 6.84 -10.81 -10.58
N ALA A 53 6.25 -12.00 -10.60
CA ALA A 53 4.83 -12.22 -10.31
C ALA A 53 4.43 -11.69 -8.92
N ASP A 54 5.43 -11.38 -8.10
CA ASP A 54 5.28 -11.04 -6.68
C ASP A 54 5.49 -9.55 -6.38
N LYS A 55 5.77 -8.71 -7.40
CA LYS A 55 6.03 -7.27 -7.19
C LYS A 55 5.13 -6.40 -8.04
N LEU A 56 4.59 -5.35 -7.43
CA LEU A 56 3.80 -4.34 -8.12
C LEU A 56 4.72 -3.31 -8.81
N PRO A 57 4.58 -3.10 -10.11
CA PRO A 57 5.33 -2.05 -10.82
C PRO A 57 4.82 -0.68 -10.39
N VAL A 58 5.72 0.18 -9.89
CA VAL A 58 5.38 1.49 -9.34
C VAL A 58 6.24 2.60 -9.94
N ILE A 59 5.63 3.75 -10.15
CA ILE A 59 6.31 4.99 -10.48
C ILE A 59 6.19 5.90 -9.28
N LEU A 60 7.31 6.20 -8.63
CA LEU A 60 7.36 7.06 -7.46
C LEU A 60 7.04 8.51 -7.86
N LEU A 61 6.17 9.16 -7.10
CA LEU A 61 5.88 10.58 -7.29
C LEU A 61 6.98 11.40 -6.65
N ASP A 62 7.62 12.23 -7.45
CA ASP A 62 8.64 13.17 -7.02
C ASP A 62 8.12 14.63 -7.02
N LYS A 63 9.00 15.56 -6.64
CA LYS A 63 8.70 16.99 -6.59
C LYS A 63 8.13 17.53 -7.92
N GLU A 64 8.63 17.06 -9.06
CA GLU A 64 8.17 17.53 -10.37
C GLU A 64 6.75 17.08 -10.72
N PHE A 65 6.32 15.93 -10.19
CA PHE A 65 4.92 15.53 -10.25
C PHE A 65 4.06 16.44 -9.37
N TYR A 66 4.44 16.60 -8.08
CA TYR A 66 3.60 17.31 -7.12
C TYR A 66 3.32 18.76 -7.51
N CYS A 67 4.30 19.47 -8.10
CA CYS A 67 4.09 20.86 -8.53
C CYS A 67 3.06 21.03 -9.65
N ARG A 68 2.63 19.93 -10.32
CA ARG A 68 1.72 19.95 -11.47
C ARG A 68 0.45 19.14 -11.26
N LEU A 69 0.41 18.32 -10.19
CA LEU A 69 -0.74 17.51 -9.88
C LEU A 69 -1.82 18.31 -9.16
N ASN A 70 -3.07 18.00 -9.47
CA ASN A 70 -4.19 18.44 -8.67
C ASN A 70 -4.14 17.77 -7.27
N THR A 71 -4.82 18.36 -6.31
CA THR A 71 -4.90 17.83 -4.94
C THR A 71 -5.44 16.40 -4.91
N ASP A 72 -6.40 16.10 -5.77
CA ASP A 72 -7.02 14.78 -5.93
C ASP A 72 -6.25 13.85 -6.89
N LYS A 73 -5.14 14.32 -7.48
CA LYS A 73 -4.29 13.59 -8.44
C LYS A 73 -5.05 13.09 -9.69
N SER A 74 -6.19 13.70 -9.97
CA SER A 74 -7.05 13.29 -11.09
C SER A 74 -6.44 13.54 -12.47
N ASN A 75 -5.42 14.38 -12.56
CA ASN A 75 -4.78 14.80 -13.79
C ASN A 75 -3.52 13.99 -14.14
N ILE A 76 -3.62 12.66 -13.96
CA ILE A 76 -2.60 11.69 -14.36
C ILE A 76 -3.20 10.72 -15.37
N ALA A 77 -2.37 10.28 -16.32
CA ALA A 77 -2.67 9.16 -17.20
C ALA A 77 -1.40 8.37 -17.49
N VAL A 78 -1.53 7.07 -17.64
CA VAL A 78 -0.46 6.18 -18.10
C VAL A 78 -0.89 5.59 -19.42
N ALA A 79 -0.03 5.66 -20.46
CA ALA A 79 -0.41 5.20 -21.77
C ALA A 79 0.73 4.49 -22.51
N SER A 80 0.36 3.46 -23.27
CA SER A 80 1.22 2.76 -24.22
C SER A 80 0.63 2.89 -25.61
N GLY A 81 1.35 3.58 -26.51
CA GLY A 81 0.78 3.96 -27.82
C GLY A 81 -0.46 4.83 -27.64
N ASN A 82 -1.58 4.39 -28.19
CA ASN A 82 -2.86 5.12 -28.13
C ASN A 82 -3.82 4.58 -27.05
N THR A 83 -3.35 3.71 -26.15
CA THR A 83 -4.20 3.05 -25.15
C THR A 83 -3.78 3.48 -23.74
N PHE A 84 -4.76 3.84 -22.92
CA PHE A 84 -4.53 4.04 -21.50
C PHE A 84 -4.31 2.72 -20.79
N LEU A 85 -3.34 2.69 -19.90
CA LEU A 85 -3.06 1.55 -19.01
C LEU A 85 -3.79 1.75 -17.69
N PRO A 86 -4.37 0.71 -17.11
CA PRO A 86 -4.96 0.77 -15.79
C PRO A 86 -3.90 1.04 -14.73
N PHE A 87 -4.19 2.00 -13.85
CA PHE A 87 -3.33 2.37 -12.73
C PHE A 87 -4.16 2.87 -11.55
N VAL A 88 -3.52 2.97 -10.41
CA VAL A 88 -4.03 3.63 -9.22
C VAL A 88 -2.91 4.46 -8.59
N VAL A 89 -3.25 5.55 -7.94
CA VAL A 89 -2.29 6.38 -7.19
C VAL A 89 -2.54 6.17 -5.70
N GLU A 90 -1.56 5.56 -5.03
CA GLU A 90 -1.67 5.24 -3.61
C GLU A 90 -0.42 5.62 -2.83
N LYS A 91 -0.59 5.74 -1.50
CA LYS A 91 0.51 5.77 -0.54
C LYS A 91 1.08 4.38 -0.39
N LEU A 92 2.40 4.28 -0.36
CA LEU A 92 3.08 3.01 -0.20
C LEU A 92 3.23 2.67 1.28
N TYR A 93 3.06 1.39 1.61
CA TYR A 93 3.19 0.88 2.96
C TYR A 93 4.17 -0.27 3.00
N LYS A 94 4.93 -0.34 4.08
CA LYS A 94 5.62 -1.57 4.42
C LYS A 94 4.59 -2.62 4.76
N HIS A 95 4.73 -3.79 4.19
CA HIS A 95 3.86 -4.91 4.50
C HIS A 95 4.52 -5.79 5.56
N SER A 96 3.74 -6.21 6.51
CA SER A 96 4.12 -7.20 7.52
C SER A 96 3.19 -8.38 7.41
N SER A 97 3.70 -9.56 7.69
CA SER A 97 2.90 -10.77 7.73
C SER A 97 2.80 -11.30 9.15
N ARG A 98 1.65 -11.82 9.49
CA ARG A 98 1.44 -12.59 10.71
C ARG A 98 0.78 -13.91 10.38
N LEU A 99 1.09 -14.92 11.18
CA LEU A 99 0.40 -16.20 11.09
C LEU A 99 -0.87 -16.11 11.95
N ASN A 100 -2.01 -16.23 11.32
CA ASN A 100 -3.28 -16.45 11.97
C ASN A 100 -3.53 -17.94 12.09
N TYR A 101 -4.08 -18.34 13.22
CA TYR A 101 -4.31 -19.74 13.53
C TYR A 101 -5.79 -20.00 13.69
N THR A 102 -6.36 -20.82 12.80
CA THR A 102 -7.76 -21.25 12.84
C THR A 102 -7.83 -22.70 13.31
N ALA A 103 -8.60 -22.97 14.37
CA ALA A 103 -8.72 -24.30 14.89
C ALA A 103 -9.37 -25.25 13.87
N LEU A 104 -8.76 -26.40 13.66
CA LEU A 104 -9.27 -27.48 12.83
C LEU A 104 -9.94 -28.54 13.71
N SER A 105 -11.04 -29.06 13.23
CA SER A 105 -11.65 -30.23 13.88
C SER A 105 -10.82 -31.49 13.62
N GLY A 106 -10.90 -32.43 14.52
CA GLY A 106 -10.19 -33.70 14.35
C GLY A 106 -10.58 -34.68 15.45
N ARG A 107 -10.09 -35.90 15.33
CA ARG A 107 -10.38 -36.97 16.28
C ARG A 107 -9.21 -37.90 16.50
N ILE A 108 -9.12 -38.43 17.71
CA ILE A 108 -8.22 -39.53 18.03
C ILE A 108 -8.78 -40.79 17.37
N THR A 109 -7.97 -41.46 16.56
CA THR A 109 -8.35 -42.70 15.85
C THR A 109 -7.81 -43.94 16.56
N ALA A 110 -6.68 -43.80 17.27
CA ALA A 110 -6.15 -44.84 18.12
C ALA A 110 -5.34 -44.22 19.27
N PHE A 111 -5.36 -44.91 20.40
CA PHE A 111 -4.54 -44.58 21.57
C PHE A 111 -3.92 -45.89 22.10
N ARG A 112 -2.60 -45.88 22.31
CA ARG A 112 -1.87 -47.03 22.88
C ARG A 112 -0.73 -46.56 23.75
N ILE A 113 -0.39 -47.36 24.74
CA ILE A 113 0.73 -47.11 25.66
C ILE A 113 1.80 -48.16 25.40
N ASP A 114 2.99 -47.73 25.03
CA ASP A 114 4.19 -48.58 25.00
C ASP A 114 4.84 -48.52 26.40
N ARG A 115 4.57 -49.53 27.23
CA ARG A 115 5.09 -49.59 28.59
C ARG A 115 6.61 -49.77 28.63
N ASN A 116 7.20 -50.41 27.63
CA ASN A 116 8.64 -50.63 27.54
C ASN A 116 9.41 -49.33 27.33
N ARG A 117 8.83 -48.43 26.54
CA ARG A 117 9.39 -47.13 26.26
C ARG A 117 8.83 -46.02 27.15
N ASN A 118 7.87 -46.33 28.00
CA ASN A 118 7.12 -45.35 28.78
C ASN A 118 6.57 -44.20 27.91
N GLU A 119 5.88 -44.57 26.83
CA GLU A 119 5.43 -43.66 25.81
C GLU A 119 3.93 -43.85 25.50
N ALA A 120 3.16 -42.74 25.45
CA ALA A 120 1.83 -42.75 24.91
C ALA A 120 1.92 -42.43 23.40
N ILE A 121 1.22 -43.23 22.61
CA ILE A 121 1.15 -43.07 21.16
C ILE A 121 -0.30 -42.81 20.76
N ILE A 122 -0.55 -41.65 20.17
CA ILE A 122 -1.88 -41.18 19.80
C ILE A 122 -1.90 -40.99 18.27
N ASP A 123 -2.73 -41.78 17.60
CA ASP A 123 -2.99 -41.55 16.19
C ASP A 123 -4.17 -40.58 16.06
N TYR A 124 -3.94 -39.46 15.39
CA TYR A 124 -4.91 -38.37 15.26
C TYR A 124 -5.19 -38.07 13.78
N THR A 125 -6.48 -37.93 13.44
CA THR A 125 -6.91 -37.52 12.09
C THR A 125 -7.49 -36.11 12.15
N ILE A 126 -6.95 -35.23 11.33
CA ILE A 126 -7.35 -33.81 11.22
C ILE A 126 -8.39 -33.72 10.08
N SER A 127 -9.55 -33.13 10.38
CA SER A 127 -10.54 -32.76 9.38
C SER A 127 -10.11 -31.43 8.75
N ASN A 128 -9.54 -31.52 7.57
CA ASN A 128 -9.00 -30.38 6.83
C ASN A 128 -9.45 -30.44 5.36
N PRO A 129 -10.75 -30.18 5.10
CA PRO A 129 -11.33 -30.32 3.75
C PRO A 129 -10.66 -29.38 2.73
N ASP A 130 -10.25 -28.20 3.18
CA ASP A 130 -9.64 -27.16 2.32
C ASP A 130 -8.14 -27.38 2.14
N ASN A 131 -7.59 -28.46 2.73
CA ASN A 131 -6.18 -28.80 2.66
C ASN A 131 -5.25 -27.63 3.07
N LEU A 132 -5.66 -26.86 4.09
CA LEU A 132 -4.92 -25.75 4.65
C LEU A 132 -3.61 -26.22 5.30
N PRO A 133 -2.54 -25.43 5.25
CA PRO A 133 -1.31 -25.76 5.95
C PRO A 133 -1.52 -25.69 7.46
N VAL A 134 -1.18 -26.77 8.18
CA VAL A 134 -1.25 -26.86 9.65
C VAL A 134 0.09 -26.40 10.23
N GLY A 135 0.05 -25.49 11.20
CA GLY A 135 1.26 -24.89 11.78
C GLY A 135 1.31 -24.85 13.30
N ARG A 136 0.25 -25.32 14.00
CA ARG A 136 0.23 -25.33 15.48
C ARG A 136 -0.51 -26.55 16.01
N LEU A 137 0.02 -27.08 17.10
CA LEU A 137 -0.63 -28.06 17.97
C LEU A 137 -0.83 -27.45 19.35
N GLU A 138 -1.98 -27.70 19.95
CA GLU A 138 -2.27 -27.41 21.35
C GLU A 138 -2.70 -28.72 22.05
N ILE A 139 -2.08 -29.03 23.18
CA ILE A 139 -2.43 -30.15 24.04
C ILE A 139 -2.87 -29.58 25.38
N ASP A 140 -4.12 -29.84 25.75
CA ASP A 140 -4.68 -29.39 27.02
C ASP A 140 -4.61 -30.53 28.02
N PRO A 141 -3.70 -30.49 29.05
CA PRO A 141 -3.62 -31.49 30.09
C PRO A 141 -4.77 -31.30 31.08
N GLN A 142 -5.36 -32.41 31.55
CA GLN A 142 -6.39 -32.38 32.58
C GLN A 142 -5.82 -31.94 33.92
N SER A 143 -4.60 -32.35 34.23
CA SER A 143 -3.92 -32.03 35.48
C SER A 143 -3.16 -30.73 35.41
N ARG A 144 -3.35 -29.84 36.39
CA ARG A 144 -2.53 -28.62 36.57
C ARG A 144 -1.26 -28.91 37.40
N ARG A 145 -0.96 -30.16 37.68
CA ARG A 145 0.26 -30.55 38.41
C ARG A 145 1.50 -30.32 37.60
N ARG A 146 2.63 -30.27 38.30
CA ARG A 146 3.94 -30.13 37.67
C ARG A 146 4.30 -31.37 36.89
N PHE A 147 4.63 -31.22 35.62
CA PHE A 147 5.17 -32.27 34.75
C PHE A 147 6.18 -31.70 33.72
N ASN A 148 7.04 -32.56 33.21
CA ASN A 148 7.94 -32.24 32.10
C ASN A 148 8.04 -33.45 31.17
N LYS A 149 7.56 -33.30 29.94
CA LYS A 149 7.43 -34.38 28.96
C LYS A 149 7.93 -33.92 27.60
N LYS A 150 8.25 -34.84 26.74
CA LYS A 150 8.57 -34.60 25.34
C LYS A 150 7.39 -35.03 24.48
N VAL A 151 7.04 -34.19 23.52
CA VAL A 151 6.06 -34.49 22.48
C VAL A 151 6.77 -34.60 21.16
N VAL A 152 6.59 -35.70 20.46
CA VAL A 152 7.07 -35.92 19.12
C VAL A 152 5.88 -36.07 18.18
N LEU A 153 5.86 -35.26 17.12
CA LEU A 153 4.86 -35.36 16.06
C LEU A 153 5.51 -36.08 14.87
N GLU A 154 4.89 -37.13 14.40
CA GLU A 154 5.30 -37.84 13.18
C GLU A 154 4.22 -37.74 12.12
N PHE A 155 4.56 -37.23 10.95
CA PHE A 155 3.70 -37.12 9.78
C PHE A 155 4.27 -37.97 8.63
N ASP A 156 3.49 -38.14 7.58
CA ASP A 156 3.89 -38.85 6.35
C ASP A 156 4.43 -40.27 6.64
N ASN A 157 3.75 -41.00 7.50
CA ASN A 157 4.14 -42.35 7.92
C ASN A 157 5.57 -42.41 8.54
N GLY A 158 5.92 -41.40 9.34
CA GLY A 158 7.19 -41.33 10.08
C GLY A 158 8.37 -40.73 9.30
N LYS A 159 8.16 -40.23 8.07
CA LYS A 159 9.23 -39.59 7.30
C LYS A 159 9.63 -38.21 7.84
N THR A 160 8.69 -37.50 8.46
CA THR A 160 8.92 -36.18 9.03
C THR A 160 8.55 -36.21 10.52
N SER A 161 9.44 -35.71 11.38
CA SER A 161 9.20 -35.61 12.82
C SER A 161 9.52 -34.22 13.34
N LYS A 162 8.78 -33.78 14.36
CA LYS A 162 9.01 -32.55 15.14
C LYS A 162 8.96 -32.89 16.61
N GLN A 163 9.90 -32.35 17.39
CA GLN A 163 9.98 -32.59 18.83
C GLN A 163 9.81 -31.29 19.60
N PHE A 164 9.07 -31.35 20.71
CA PHE A 164 8.76 -30.22 21.59
C PHE A 164 8.86 -30.61 23.03
N ASP A 165 9.19 -29.64 23.90
CA ASP A 165 9.10 -29.79 25.33
C ASP A 165 7.69 -29.39 25.78
N PHE A 166 7.00 -30.30 26.48
CA PHE A 166 5.65 -30.15 27.01
C PHE A 166 5.73 -30.17 28.51
N PHE A 167 5.45 -29.06 29.17
CA PHE A 167 5.63 -28.95 30.60
C PHE A 167 4.60 -28.03 31.24
N ASN A 168 4.40 -28.26 32.52
CA ASN A 168 3.66 -27.40 33.42
C ASN A 168 4.43 -27.27 34.73
N HIS A 169 4.82 -26.08 35.11
CA HIS A 169 5.47 -25.74 36.36
C HIS A 169 4.55 -24.82 37.16
N ALA A 170 3.82 -25.39 38.12
CA ALA A 170 3.07 -24.63 39.12
C ALA A 170 4.02 -24.15 40.21
N GLY A 171 4.05 -22.87 40.51
CA GLY A 171 4.90 -22.25 41.52
C GLY A 171 4.56 -20.79 41.75
N THR A 172 5.50 -20.00 42.29
CA THR A 172 5.34 -18.55 42.46
C THR A 172 5.15 -17.80 41.11
N VAL A 173 5.61 -18.40 40.01
CA VAL A 173 5.34 -18.00 38.67
C VAL A 173 4.90 -19.23 37.89
N ASP A 174 3.66 -19.20 37.39
CA ASP A 174 3.14 -20.28 36.55
C ASP A 174 3.83 -20.21 35.17
N PHE A 175 4.54 -21.28 34.85
CA PHE A 175 5.24 -21.42 33.61
C PHE A 175 4.86 -22.72 32.92
N SER A 176 4.19 -22.62 31.76
CA SER A 176 3.68 -23.80 31.07
C SER A 176 3.85 -23.66 29.55
N ARG A 177 4.03 -24.78 28.86
CA ARG A 177 4.10 -24.86 27.41
C ARG A 177 3.18 -25.95 26.88
N HIS A 178 2.01 -25.55 26.44
CA HIS A 178 0.95 -26.40 25.90
C HIS A 178 0.68 -26.19 24.42
N ARG A 179 1.29 -25.15 23.84
CA ARG A 179 1.18 -24.78 22.41
C ARG A 179 2.51 -24.94 21.73
N PHE A 180 2.50 -25.54 20.54
CA PHE A 180 3.68 -25.88 19.77
C PHE A 180 3.52 -25.38 18.34
N ASP A 181 4.28 -24.37 17.98
CA ASP A 181 4.33 -23.82 16.62
C ASP A 181 5.41 -24.55 15.81
N PHE A 182 5.10 -24.85 14.56
CA PHE A 182 6.01 -25.47 13.61
C PHE A 182 5.80 -24.91 12.21
N ALA A 183 6.76 -25.13 11.32
CA ALA A 183 6.65 -24.69 9.92
C ALA A 183 5.37 -25.28 9.31
N PRO A 184 4.47 -24.44 8.77
CA PRO A 184 3.20 -24.88 8.22
C PRO A 184 3.38 -25.96 7.15
N CYS A 185 2.67 -27.07 7.28
CA CYS A 185 2.72 -28.18 6.33
C CYS A 185 1.32 -28.80 6.15
N LYS A 186 1.11 -29.40 4.98
CA LYS A 186 -0.17 -30.07 4.66
C LYS A 186 -0.18 -31.44 5.28
N ILE A 187 -1.00 -31.61 6.33
CA ILE A 187 -1.17 -32.88 7.06
C ILE A 187 -2.63 -33.18 7.30
N SER A 188 -3.00 -34.45 7.20
CA SER A 188 -4.33 -34.95 7.55
C SER A 188 -4.28 -36.03 8.63
N LYS A 189 -3.15 -36.72 8.78
CA LYS A 189 -2.92 -37.75 9.80
C LYS A 189 -1.60 -37.48 10.48
N VAL A 190 -1.59 -37.60 11.80
CA VAL A 190 -0.41 -37.39 12.62
C VAL A 190 -0.37 -38.40 13.74
N GLN A 191 0.81 -38.90 14.05
CA GLN A 191 1.06 -39.67 15.26
C GLN A 191 1.76 -38.80 16.28
N ILE A 192 1.17 -38.71 17.46
CA ILE A 192 1.67 -37.92 18.58
C ILE A 192 2.24 -38.90 19.61
N LYS A 193 3.52 -38.76 19.92
CA LYS A 193 4.18 -39.57 20.96
C LYS A 193 4.52 -38.68 22.15
N ILE A 194 4.18 -39.10 23.34
CA ILE A 194 4.42 -38.35 24.57
C ILE A 194 5.24 -39.22 25.53
N SER A 195 6.41 -38.75 25.94
CA SER A 195 7.33 -39.48 26.82
C SER A 195 8.04 -38.55 27.83
N PRO A 196 8.32 -38.99 29.05
CA PRO A 196 7.75 -40.19 29.69
C PRO A 196 6.24 -40.02 29.91
N PHE A 197 5.45 -41.06 29.62
CA PHE A 197 3.98 -40.98 29.83
C PHE A 197 3.59 -41.11 31.30
N ALA A 198 4.18 -42.07 31.99
CA ALA A 198 3.97 -42.32 33.40
C ALA A 198 5.19 -41.86 34.20
N GLU A 199 4.96 -41.17 35.29
CA GLU A 199 6.00 -40.77 36.25
C GLU A 199 5.82 -41.45 37.58
N GLN A 200 6.93 -41.91 38.16
CA GLN A 200 6.93 -42.50 39.51
C GLN A 200 7.21 -41.40 40.54
N HIS A 201 6.30 -41.19 41.40
CA HIS A 201 6.44 -40.30 42.56
C HIS A 201 6.60 -41.11 43.84
N SER A 202 7.55 -40.74 44.69
CA SER A 202 7.68 -41.29 46.00
C SER A 202 7.30 -40.27 47.06
N SER A 203 6.35 -40.57 47.92
CA SER A 203 6.12 -39.82 49.14
C SER A 203 6.66 -40.58 50.33
N THR A 204 7.43 -39.89 51.15
CA THR A 204 7.93 -40.45 52.41
C THR A 204 7.11 -39.87 53.55
N ALA A 205 6.32 -40.71 54.23
CA ALA A 205 5.60 -40.29 55.44
C ALA A 205 6.41 -40.72 56.64
N HIS A 206 6.79 -39.76 57.47
CA HIS A 206 7.39 -40.06 58.80
C HIS A 206 6.24 -40.13 59.79
N LEU A 207 5.91 -41.33 60.21
CA LEU A 207 4.97 -41.56 61.29
C LEU A 207 5.76 -41.66 62.61
N GLN A 208 5.66 -40.63 63.47
CA GLN A 208 6.10 -40.74 64.88
C GLN A 208 4.98 -41.33 65.73
N HIS A 209 5.18 -42.53 66.17
CA HIS A 209 4.28 -43.12 67.20
C HIS A 209 4.66 -42.58 68.59
N ARG A 210 3.69 -42.02 69.25
CA ARG A 210 3.84 -41.46 70.62
C ARG A 210 3.95 -42.57 71.60
N GLY A 211 5.16 -43.06 71.90
CA GLY A 211 5.38 -44.10 72.95
C GLY A 211 6.55 -45.01 72.71
N ASP A 212 6.89 -45.35 71.49
CA ASP A 212 8.04 -46.19 71.21
C ASP A 212 9.00 -45.48 70.27
N ASN A 213 10.31 -45.54 70.53
CA ASN A 213 11.35 -44.83 69.74
C ASN A 213 11.57 -45.43 68.35
N GLU A 214 10.53 -46.01 67.75
CA GLU A 214 10.62 -46.55 66.38
C GLU A 214 10.05 -45.57 65.38
N ASN A 215 10.96 -44.97 64.57
CA ASN A 215 10.60 -44.17 63.44
C ASN A 215 10.27 -45.09 62.27
N PHE A 216 9.01 -45.24 61.96
CA PHE A 216 8.58 -45.94 60.77
C PHE A 216 8.58 -44.94 59.59
N THR A 217 9.37 -45.23 58.54
CA THR A 217 9.39 -44.49 57.29
C THR A 217 8.64 -45.33 56.25
N GLU A 218 7.38 -44.96 56.01
CA GLU A 218 6.63 -45.56 54.89
C GLU A 218 6.90 -44.83 53.60
N LYS A 219 7.50 -45.50 52.59
CA LYS A 219 7.71 -44.97 51.27
C LYS A 219 6.62 -45.49 50.34
N LYS A 220 5.64 -44.61 50.01
CA LYS A 220 4.63 -44.92 49.00
C LYS A 220 5.13 -44.49 47.62
N ILE A 221 5.13 -45.41 46.69
CA ILE A 221 5.44 -45.18 45.29
C ILE A 221 4.11 -45.17 44.51
N PHE A 222 3.79 -44.06 43.85
CA PHE A 222 2.63 -44.00 42.94
C PHE A 222 3.14 -43.76 41.52
N THR A 223 2.43 -44.37 40.59
CA THR A 223 2.62 -44.08 39.18
C THR A 223 1.52 -43.15 38.72
N GLU A 224 1.85 -42.01 38.26
CA GLU A 224 0.92 -41.00 37.71
C GLU A 224 1.04 -40.95 36.20
N GLU A 225 -0.07 -41.23 35.52
CA GLU A 225 -0.17 -41.12 34.07
C GLU A 225 -0.70 -39.72 33.68
N LEU A 226 -0.19 -39.18 32.59
CA LEU A 226 -0.67 -37.90 32.07
C LEU A 226 -2.08 -38.03 31.49
N SER A 227 -3.01 -37.28 32.04
CA SER A 227 -4.38 -37.18 31.49
C SER A 227 -4.52 -35.96 30.59
N ILE A 228 -5.08 -36.15 29.37
CA ILE A 228 -5.23 -35.13 28.36
C ILE A 228 -6.72 -34.86 28.13
N ASN A 229 -7.14 -33.59 28.23
CA ASN A 229 -8.51 -33.17 27.97
C ASN A 229 -8.78 -33.05 26.46
N SER A 230 -7.90 -32.39 25.76
CA SER A 230 -8.09 -32.16 24.33
C SER A 230 -6.77 -31.99 23.57
N ILE A 231 -6.84 -32.33 22.31
CA ILE A 231 -5.78 -32.09 21.33
C ILE A 231 -6.41 -31.31 20.20
N LYS A 232 -5.80 -30.17 19.83
CA LYS A 232 -6.28 -29.30 18.75
C LYS A 232 -5.15 -28.98 17.81
N PHE A 233 -5.43 -29.07 16.52
CA PHE A 233 -4.55 -28.59 15.48
C PHE A 233 -5.13 -27.30 14.90
N TYR A 234 -4.25 -26.45 14.42
CA TYR A 234 -4.63 -25.17 13.84
C TYR A 234 -4.02 -25.02 12.45
N ALA A 235 -4.85 -24.65 11.50
CA ALA A 235 -4.38 -24.15 10.22
C ALA A 235 -3.64 -22.83 10.43
N ALA A 236 -2.53 -22.69 9.73
CA ALA A 236 -1.74 -21.46 9.72
C ALA A 236 -1.95 -20.75 8.39
N GLU A 237 -2.61 -19.61 8.43
CA GLU A 237 -2.81 -18.75 7.28
C GLU A 237 -1.93 -17.50 7.44
N THR A 238 -1.19 -17.18 6.39
CA THR A 238 -0.41 -15.95 6.38
C THR A 238 -1.32 -14.80 5.98
N GLU A 239 -1.62 -13.95 6.95
CA GLU A 239 -2.27 -12.68 6.69
C GLU A 239 -1.21 -11.61 6.50
N VAL A 240 -1.26 -10.93 5.36
CA VAL A 240 -0.42 -9.78 5.09
C VAL A 240 -1.23 -8.51 5.29
N TYR A 241 -0.66 -7.55 5.98
CA TYR A 241 -1.31 -6.29 6.28
C TYR A 241 -0.36 -5.12 6.09
N LYS A 242 -0.93 -3.94 5.79
CA LYS A 242 -0.18 -2.68 5.75
C LYS A 242 0.23 -2.32 7.18
N SER A 243 1.52 -2.28 7.47
CA SER A 243 2.03 -2.05 8.85
C SER A 243 2.48 -0.61 9.07
N GLU A 244 3.32 -0.10 8.22
CA GLU A 244 3.98 1.17 8.37
C GLU A 244 3.91 1.95 7.06
N LEU A 245 3.55 3.24 7.13
CA LEU A 245 3.58 4.15 6.00
C LEU A 245 5.03 4.40 5.60
N LEU A 246 5.35 4.14 4.35
CA LEU A 246 6.65 4.52 3.81
C LEU A 246 6.70 6.04 3.65
N THR A 247 7.80 6.62 4.09
CA THR A 247 8.00 8.07 4.06
C THR A 247 9.29 8.43 3.35
N VAL A 248 9.35 9.64 2.84
CA VAL A 248 10.54 10.23 2.25
C VAL A 248 10.83 11.57 2.93
N GLU A 249 12.10 11.81 3.19
CA GLU A 249 12.60 13.07 3.75
C GLU A 249 13.02 13.99 2.60
N HIS A 250 12.56 15.23 2.67
CA HIS A 250 12.91 16.28 1.71
C HIS A 250 13.76 17.34 2.40
N ASP A 251 14.93 17.57 1.84
CA ASP A 251 15.80 18.70 2.18
C ASP A 251 15.43 19.89 1.29
N ILE A 252 14.56 20.76 1.79
CA ILE A 252 14.07 21.93 1.07
C ILE A 252 14.78 23.14 1.61
N SER A 253 15.59 23.79 0.78
CA SER A 253 16.32 24.99 1.13
C SER A 253 15.38 26.13 1.52
N ALA A 254 15.65 26.76 2.65
CA ALA A 254 14.93 27.91 3.11
C ALA A 254 15.49 29.21 2.50
N VAL A 255 14.61 30.14 2.21
CA VAL A 255 14.97 31.54 1.94
C VAL A 255 14.74 32.33 3.24
N ASP A 256 15.80 32.96 3.77
CA ASP A 256 15.68 33.83 4.92
C ASP A 256 15.09 35.18 4.47
N ILE A 257 13.92 35.51 5.02
CA ILE A 257 13.21 36.76 4.74
C ILE A 257 13.01 37.62 6.02
N SER A 258 13.83 37.37 7.04
CA SER A 258 13.80 38.07 8.31
C SER A 258 14.00 39.58 8.11
N LYS A 259 13.13 40.40 8.73
CA LYS A 259 13.20 41.88 8.69
C LYS A 259 13.75 42.48 9.97
N HIS A 260 13.61 41.78 11.08
CA HIS A 260 14.02 42.24 12.42
C HIS A 260 14.80 41.14 13.13
N PRO A 261 15.81 41.47 13.94
CA PRO A 261 16.58 40.49 14.68
C PRO A 261 15.77 39.75 15.76
N ALA A 262 14.64 40.32 16.20
CA ALA A 262 13.74 39.69 17.14
C ALA A 262 12.99 38.46 16.57
N GLU A 263 12.95 38.34 15.24
CA GLU A 263 12.24 37.25 14.56
C GLU A 263 13.13 36.66 13.45
N SER A 264 13.20 35.33 13.37
CA SER A 264 13.78 34.63 12.24
C SER A 264 12.66 34.10 11.37
N VAL A 265 12.56 34.55 10.11
CA VAL A 265 11.49 34.16 9.18
C VAL A 265 12.10 33.42 7.99
N ARG A 266 11.71 32.18 7.80
CA ARG A 266 12.21 31.31 6.74
C ARG A 266 11.07 30.85 5.84
N GLU A 267 11.19 31.06 4.56
CA GLU A 267 10.23 30.62 3.55
C GLU A 267 10.77 29.38 2.82
N PHE A 268 9.93 28.37 2.64
CA PHE A 268 10.21 27.11 1.97
C PHE A 268 9.29 26.94 0.76
N ASP A 269 9.84 26.55 -0.38
CA ASP A 269 9.11 26.21 -1.59
C ASP A 269 8.76 24.73 -1.58
N LEU A 270 7.56 24.38 -1.08
CA LEU A 270 7.10 22.99 -0.92
C LEU A 270 6.57 22.39 -2.23
N GLN A 271 6.13 23.21 -3.19
CA GLN A 271 5.63 22.76 -4.49
C GLN A 271 4.55 21.67 -4.39
N ASN A 272 3.61 21.81 -3.45
CA ASN A 272 2.52 20.88 -3.20
C ASN A 272 2.93 19.46 -2.74
N ILE A 273 4.17 19.26 -2.30
CA ILE A 273 4.57 18.01 -1.63
C ILE A 273 3.67 17.79 -0.42
N PRO A 274 3.05 16.58 -0.26
CA PRO A 274 2.23 16.28 0.90
C PRO A 274 3.09 16.17 2.15
N VAL A 275 3.00 17.11 3.08
CA VAL A 275 3.81 17.12 4.30
C VAL A 275 3.03 16.51 5.46
N ILE A 276 3.62 15.54 6.15
CA ILE A 276 3.05 14.91 7.35
C ILE A 276 3.86 15.14 8.63
N GLU A 277 5.12 15.58 8.51
CA GLU A 277 5.96 15.91 9.67
C GLU A 277 7.00 16.98 9.27
N LEU A 278 7.25 17.90 10.19
CA LEU A 278 8.37 18.83 10.15
C LEU A 278 9.30 18.56 11.34
N SER A 279 10.59 18.35 11.06
CA SER A 279 11.63 18.28 12.08
C SER A 279 12.51 19.51 11.97
N VAL A 280 12.79 20.15 13.12
CA VAL A 280 13.66 21.33 13.19
C VAL A 280 14.82 21.04 14.14
N ALA A 281 16.02 21.22 13.64
CA ALA A 281 17.26 21.10 14.41
C ALA A 281 18.05 22.40 14.35
N SER A 282 18.85 22.68 15.38
CA SER A 282 19.76 23.81 15.46
C SER A 282 21.02 23.44 16.25
N SER A 283 22.15 24.04 15.94
CA SER A 283 23.40 23.89 16.71
C SER A 283 23.36 24.64 18.04
N THR A 284 22.42 25.58 18.23
CA THR A 284 22.22 26.30 19.49
C THR A 284 21.82 25.32 20.60
N PRO A 285 22.52 25.22 21.71
CA PRO A 285 22.14 24.37 22.84
C PRO A 285 20.98 24.96 23.64
N ASN A 286 20.11 24.11 24.20
CA ASN A 286 19.10 24.47 25.22
C ASN A 286 18.20 25.66 24.86
N TYR A 287 17.64 25.67 23.68
CA TYR A 287 16.71 26.72 23.27
C TYR A 287 15.25 26.34 23.54
N HIS A 288 14.44 27.38 23.74
CA HIS A 288 13.00 27.33 23.90
C HIS A 288 12.43 28.57 23.22
N ARG A 289 11.86 28.41 22.00
CA ARG A 289 11.38 29.52 21.16
C ARG A 289 9.95 29.30 20.73
N GLN A 290 9.18 30.37 20.76
CA GLN A 290 7.85 30.33 20.12
C GLN A 290 8.02 30.29 18.59
N TYR A 291 7.11 29.60 17.92
CA TYR A 291 7.06 29.58 16.46
C TYR A 291 5.64 29.77 15.95
N THR A 292 5.56 30.27 14.73
CA THR A 292 4.37 30.23 13.89
C THR A 292 4.78 29.59 12.55
N LEU A 293 4.07 28.53 12.15
CA LEU A 293 4.23 27.86 10.85
C LEU A 293 2.98 28.10 10.03
N GLU A 294 3.12 28.73 8.87
CA GLU A 294 2.03 29.02 7.94
C GLU A 294 2.25 28.29 6.63
N PHE A 295 1.23 27.61 6.16
CA PHE A 295 1.17 27.02 4.82
C PHE A 295 0.30 27.88 3.92
N SER A 296 0.75 28.16 2.71
CA SER A 296 0.06 29.07 1.81
C SER A 296 0.15 28.62 0.35
N ASN A 297 -0.88 29.01 -0.40
CA ASN A 297 -0.97 28.87 -1.85
C ASN A 297 -1.05 30.26 -2.50
N SER A 298 -0.73 30.32 -3.79
CA SER A 298 -0.97 31.50 -4.60
C SER A 298 -2.31 31.37 -5.32
N VAL A 299 -3.24 32.26 -5.01
CA VAL A 299 -4.53 32.34 -5.67
C VAL A 299 -4.66 33.72 -6.31
N ASP A 300 -4.79 33.77 -7.63
CA ASP A 300 -4.88 35.00 -8.43
C ASP A 300 -3.74 36.03 -8.13
N GLY A 301 -2.54 35.50 -7.86
CA GLY A 301 -1.36 36.33 -7.53
C GLY A 301 -1.33 36.83 -6.07
N SER A 302 -2.32 36.52 -5.26
CA SER A 302 -2.31 36.80 -3.81
C SER A 302 -1.97 35.56 -3.00
N ARG A 303 -1.33 35.77 -1.86
CA ARG A 303 -0.99 34.69 -0.92
C ARG A 303 -2.20 34.39 -0.05
N GLU A 304 -2.68 33.15 -0.10
CA GLU A 304 -3.74 32.63 0.78
C GLU A 304 -3.15 31.63 1.77
N VAL A 305 -3.32 31.89 3.08
CA VAL A 305 -2.89 30.96 4.15
C VAL A 305 -3.95 29.90 4.31
N ILE A 306 -3.61 28.65 4.03
CA ILE A 306 -4.52 27.51 4.10
C ILE A 306 -4.45 26.77 5.43
N HIS A 307 -3.31 26.89 6.15
CA HIS A 307 -3.13 26.26 7.46
C HIS A 307 -2.12 27.04 8.28
N ARG A 308 -2.32 27.08 9.60
CA ARG A 308 -1.43 27.73 10.55
C ARG A 308 -1.30 26.92 11.82
N GLU A 309 -0.05 26.68 12.22
CA GLU A 309 0.34 26.05 13.48
C GLU A 309 1.16 26.99 14.34
N ARG A 310 0.99 26.89 15.66
CA ARG A 310 1.78 27.65 16.63
C ARG A 310 2.17 26.76 17.79
N GLY A 311 3.35 27.03 18.35
CA GLY A 311 3.85 26.25 19.48
C GLY A 311 5.22 26.70 19.89
N VAL A 312 5.99 25.75 20.43
CA VAL A 312 7.34 25.98 20.94
C VAL A 312 8.31 25.00 20.32
N ILE A 313 9.41 25.53 19.80
CA ILE A 313 10.53 24.74 19.31
C ILE A 313 11.57 24.57 20.44
N THR A 314 11.93 23.32 20.67
CA THR A 314 12.97 22.88 21.59
C THR A 314 13.95 21.94 20.89
N PRO A 315 15.13 21.62 21.46
CA PRO A 315 16.00 20.61 20.87
C PRO A 315 15.29 19.28 20.59
N GLY A 316 15.44 18.78 19.37
CA GLY A 316 14.77 17.55 18.91
C GLY A 316 13.30 17.72 18.53
N PHE A 317 12.86 18.93 18.25
CA PHE A 317 11.50 19.26 17.87
C PHE A 317 11.04 18.51 16.62
N LYS A 318 9.84 17.91 16.73
CA LYS A 318 9.11 17.26 15.64
C LYS A 318 7.65 17.64 15.72
N LEU A 319 7.12 18.14 14.63
CA LEU A 319 5.70 18.50 14.48
C LEU A 319 5.03 17.54 13.52
N LYS A 320 4.05 16.77 14.01
CA LYS A 320 3.18 15.95 13.16
C LYS A 320 2.07 16.81 12.58
N LEU A 321 1.81 16.62 11.30
CA LEU A 321 0.83 17.36 10.51
C LEU A 321 -0.19 16.40 9.89
N ASN A 322 -1.40 16.90 9.65
CA ASN A 322 -2.46 16.14 8.99
C ASN A 322 -2.37 16.28 7.46
N GLU A 323 -1.30 15.75 6.86
CA GLU A 323 -1.05 15.81 5.42
C GLU A 323 -1.47 17.14 4.78
N ILE A 324 -0.57 18.09 4.82
CA ILE A 324 -0.80 19.41 4.26
C ILE A 324 -0.12 19.48 2.89
N ARG A 325 -0.84 19.95 1.88
CA ARG A 325 -0.32 20.25 0.55
C ARG A 325 -0.39 21.75 0.34
N ALA A 326 0.76 22.37 0.15
CA ALA A 326 0.88 23.79 -0.05
C ALA A 326 2.02 24.11 -1.03
N GLU A 327 1.91 25.23 -1.73
CA GLU A 327 3.00 25.74 -2.55
C GLU A 327 4.17 26.17 -1.66
N LYS A 328 3.88 26.85 -0.55
CA LYS A 328 4.90 27.42 0.33
C LYS A 328 4.58 27.16 1.79
N ALA A 329 5.65 27.09 2.60
CA ALA A 329 5.57 27.19 4.05
C ALA A 329 6.44 28.34 4.56
N THR A 330 5.98 29.02 5.59
CA THR A 330 6.74 30.08 6.27
C THR A 330 6.84 29.72 7.74
N LEU A 331 8.07 29.54 8.21
CA LEU A 331 8.38 29.33 9.63
C LEU A 331 8.92 30.62 10.22
N THR A 332 8.17 31.21 11.17
CA THR A 332 8.58 32.35 11.97
C THR A 332 8.97 31.86 13.34
N ILE A 333 10.18 32.16 13.79
CA ILE A 333 10.69 31.85 15.12
C ILE A 333 10.89 33.15 15.86
N ASP A 334 10.24 33.29 17.03
CA ASP A 334 10.40 34.45 17.91
C ASP A 334 11.67 34.28 18.73
N ASN A 335 12.66 35.14 18.47
CA ASN A 335 13.93 35.12 19.17
C ASN A 335 13.88 35.90 20.51
N LEU A 336 12.80 36.66 20.75
CA LEU A 336 12.67 37.54 21.90
C LEU A 336 13.87 38.52 22.00
N SER A 337 14.54 38.50 23.13
CA SER A 337 15.79 39.26 23.37
C SER A 337 17.07 38.44 23.20
N ALA A 338 16.94 37.16 22.79
CA ALA A 338 18.08 36.26 22.57
C ALA A 338 18.59 36.31 21.13
N SER A 339 19.80 35.84 20.90
CA SER A 339 20.33 35.68 19.54
C SER A 339 19.48 34.70 18.71
N PRO A 340 19.36 34.88 17.40
CA PRO A 340 18.76 33.91 16.50
C PRO A 340 19.37 32.53 16.69
N LEU A 341 18.58 31.49 16.40
CA LEU A 341 19.08 30.11 16.40
C LEU A 341 20.10 29.92 15.27
N GLU A 342 21.25 29.30 15.61
CA GLU A 342 22.32 29.01 14.67
C GLU A 342 22.04 27.70 13.91
N ASP A 343 22.46 27.60 12.65
CA ASP A 343 22.43 26.41 11.80
C ASP A 343 21.08 25.70 11.83
N VAL A 344 19.99 26.46 11.68
CA VAL A 344 18.66 25.86 11.69
C VAL A 344 18.45 25.04 10.43
N VAL A 345 18.25 23.73 10.60
CA VAL A 345 17.92 22.76 9.55
C VAL A 345 16.49 22.30 9.73
N CYS A 346 15.70 22.46 8.68
CA CYS A 346 14.31 21.99 8.61
C CYS A 346 14.21 20.81 7.65
N ARG A 347 13.70 19.68 8.14
CA ARG A 347 13.49 18.48 7.34
C ARG A 347 12.00 18.22 7.22
N TRP A 348 11.53 18.07 6.01
CA TRP A 348 10.14 17.86 5.68
C TRP A 348 9.90 16.40 5.32
N ILE A 349 8.97 15.75 5.97
CA ILE A 349 8.66 14.34 5.77
C ILE A 349 7.31 14.24 5.07
N SER A 350 7.29 13.49 3.98
CA SER A 350 6.07 13.19 3.22
C SER A 350 5.81 11.70 3.13
N PRO A 351 4.56 11.26 2.94
CA PRO A 351 4.27 9.89 2.56
C PRO A 351 4.87 9.60 1.19
N LEU A 352 5.44 8.42 1.03
CA LEU A 352 5.87 7.95 -0.28
C LEU A 352 4.65 7.54 -1.08
N GLU A 353 4.37 8.26 -2.16
CA GLU A 353 3.24 7.99 -3.05
C GLU A 353 3.73 7.49 -4.40
N ALA A 354 2.93 6.64 -5.03
CA ALA A 354 3.27 6.09 -6.33
C ALA A 354 2.05 5.86 -7.22
N ILE A 355 2.29 5.87 -8.51
CA ILE A 355 1.39 5.33 -9.53
C ILE A 355 1.68 3.83 -9.60
N ILE A 356 0.72 3.00 -9.24
CA ILE A 356 0.81 1.54 -9.33
C ILE A 356 0.13 1.12 -10.62
N ILE A 357 0.84 0.44 -11.50
CA ILE A 357 0.32 -0.01 -12.80
C ILE A 357 -0.14 -1.45 -12.68
N GLU A 358 -1.23 -1.80 -13.36
CA GLU A 358 -1.71 -3.17 -13.41
C GLU A 358 -0.66 -4.11 -14.03
N PRO A 359 -0.14 -5.12 -13.26
CA PRO A 359 0.99 -5.94 -13.72
C PRO A 359 0.71 -6.75 -14.97
N THR A 360 -0.57 -7.13 -15.18
CA THR A 360 -0.97 -7.95 -16.34
C THR A 360 -0.96 -7.17 -17.65
N GLN A 361 -1.06 -5.86 -17.57
CA GLN A 361 -1.10 -4.96 -18.72
C GLN A 361 0.18 -4.14 -18.91
N LEU A 362 1.22 -4.44 -18.11
CA LEU A 362 2.51 -3.75 -18.25
C LEU A 362 3.11 -4.00 -19.66
N PRO A 363 3.36 -2.93 -20.43
CA PRO A 363 3.88 -3.08 -21.79
C PRO A 363 5.31 -3.60 -21.80
N GLN A 364 5.68 -4.26 -22.88
CA GLN A 364 7.08 -4.70 -23.12
C GLN A 364 8.00 -3.58 -23.61
N GLN A 365 7.43 -2.50 -24.06
CA GLN A 365 8.16 -1.33 -24.59
C GLN A 365 8.00 -0.15 -23.65
N ALA A 366 8.83 0.88 -23.86
CA ALA A 366 8.68 2.14 -23.17
C ALA A 366 7.26 2.70 -23.33
N PHE A 367 6.73 3.23 -22.26
CA PHE A 367 5.42 3.85 -22.21
C PHE A 367 5.51 5.24 -21.59
N ILE A 368 4.42 5.98 -21.56
CA ILE A 368 4.44 7.39 -21.18
C ILE A 368 3.47 7.64 -20.04
N VAL A 369 3.92 8.42 -19.05
CA VAL A 369 3.05 9.02 -18.03
C VAL A 369 2.80 10.47 -18.42
N PHE A 370 1.54 10.82 -18.54
CA PHE A 370 1.06 12.17 -18.77
C PHE A 370 0.53 12.75 -17.46
N PHE A 371 0.80 14.01 -17.19
CA PHE A 371 0.32 14.67 -15.98
C PHE A 371 0.19 16.18 -16.14
N GLY A 372 -0.50 16.80 -15.18
CA GLY A 372 -0.78 18.23 -15.22
C GLY A 372 -1.95 18.59 -16.17
N GLY A 373 -2.37 19.85 -16.13
CA GLY A 373 -3.52 20.33 -16.89
C GLY A 373 -4.86 20.08 -16.23
N ARG A 374 -5.92 20.51 -16.92
CA ARG A 374 -7.32 20.32 -16.46
C ARG A 374 -7.95 19.18 -17.25
N VAL A 375 -7.88 17.99 -16.70
CA VAL A 375 -8.42 16.77 -17.32
C VAL A 375 -9.43 16.11 -16.40
N PRO A 376 -10.46 15.43 -16.94
CA PRO A 376 -11.33 14.63 -16.13
C PRO A 376 -10.58 13.42 -15.58
N PRO A 377 -10.91 12.95 -14.35
CA PRO A 377 -10.26 11.80 -13.76
C PRO A 377 -10.52 10.53 -14.59
N LEU A 378 -9.46 9.76 -14.81
CA LEU A 378 -9.56 8.40 -15.34
C LEU A 378 -9.90 7.46 -14.18
N ARG A 379 -10.82 6.53 -14.40
CA ARG A 379 -11.21 5.52 -13.43
C ARG A 379 -11.05 4.15 -14.06
N PHE A 380 -10.44 3.24 -13.34
CA PHE A 380 -10.20 1.87 -13.78
C PHE A 380 -10.71 0.89 -12.71
N ASP A 381 -11.21 -0.25 -13.13
CA ASP A 381 -11.64 -1.31 -12.22
C ASP A 381 -10.46 -1.86 -11.38
N PHE A 382 -9.23 -1.60 -11.80
CA PHE A 382 -8.01 -2.01 -11.09
C PHE A 382 -7.99 -1.55 -9.63
N GLU A 383 -8.52 -0.37 -9.32
CA GLU A 383 -8.68 0.14 -7.96
C GLU A 383 -9.44 -0.84 -7.04
N HIS A 384 -10.44 -1.54 -7.58
CA HIS A 384 -11.27 -2.46 -6.81
C HIS A 384 -10.64 -3.85 -6.60
N TYR A 385 -9.67 -4.22 -7.40
CA TYR A 385 -9.06 -5.54 -7.30
C TYR A 385 -7.54 -5.56 -7.11
N ILE A 386 -6.92 -4.41 -6.91
CA ILE A 386 -5.48 -4.32 -6.60
C ILE A 386 -5.08 -5.21 -5.42
N ALA A 387 -5.94 -5.32 -4.40
CA ALA A 387 -5.71 -6.17 -3.24
C ALA A 387 -5.69 -7.68 -3.56
N LYS A 388 -6.20 -8.10 -4.74
CA LYS A 388 -6.14 -9.50 -5.19
C LYS A 388 -4.77 -9.89 -5.73
N PHE A 389 -3.94 -8.91 -6.09
CA PHE A 389 -2.55 -9.17 -6.39
C PHE A 389 -1.84 -9.41 -5.06
N ASN A 390 -1.47 -10.66 -4.79
CA ASN A 390 -0.66 -11.04 -3.62
C ASN A 390 0.79 -10.52 -3.75
N ALA A 391 0.97 -9.39 -4.39
CA ALA A 391 2.26 -8.74 -4.58
C ALA A 391 2.42 -7.70 -3.48
N TRP A 392 3.27 -8.00 -2.50
CA TRP A 392 3.48 -7.19 -1.30
C TRP A 392 4.72 -6.31 -1.39
N ASP A 393 5.53 -6.53 -2.41
CA ASP A 393 6.71 -5.74 -2.71
C ASP A 393 6.45 -4.82 -3.89
N TYR A 394 7.16 -3.71 -3.90
CA TYR A 394 7.13 -2.74 -4.99
C TYR A 394 8.38 -2.88 -5.87
N CYS A 395 8.18 -2.73 -7.17
CA CYS A 395 9.27 -2.65 -8.15
C CYS A 395 9.27 -1.24 -8.77
N PRO A 396 10.11 -0.33 -8.29
CA PRO A 396 10.20 1.00 -8.87
C PRO A 396 10.64 0.92 -10.33
N LEU A 397 9.93 1.66 -11.18
CA LEU A 397 10.24 1.80 -12.61
C LEU A 397 11.13 3.02 -12.84
N GLU A 398 12.05 2.91 -13.78
CA GLU A 398 12.86 4.05 -14.17
C GLU A 398 12.06 5.02 -15.04
N ILE A 399 12.14 6.30 -14.69
CA ILE A 399 11.47 7.38 -15.42
C ILE A 399 12.49 8.38 -15.96
N SER A 400 12.18 8.93 -17.13
CA SER A 400 12.97 10.03 -17.72
C SER A 400 12.70 11.37 -17.01
N GLY A 401 13.48 12.38 -17.36
CA GLY A 401 13.16 13.76 -16.98
C GLY A 401 11.81 14.22 -17.55
N THR A 402 11.23 15.22 -16.91
CA THR A 402 9.97 15.83 -17.33
C THR A 402 10.16 16.62 -18.63
N SER A 403 9.27 16.42 -19.58
CA SER A 403 9.18 17.20 -20.83
C SER A 403 7.79 17.80 -20.99
N GLU A 404 7.71 18.89 -21.75
CA GLU A 404 6.40 19.38 -22.18
C GLU A 404 5.73 18.35 -23.09
N ASN A 405 4.43 18.17 -22.91
CA ASN A 405 3.67 17.27 -23.75
C ASN A 405 3.52 17.85 -25.16
N THR A 406 4.32 17.33 -26.08
CA THR A 406 4.24 17.67 -27.49
C THR A 406 3.19 16.86 -28.26
N PHE A 407 2.65 15.79 -27.62
CA PHE A 407 1.57 14.99 -28.19
C PHE A 407 0.31 15.82 -28.31
N ASN A 408 -0.07 16.10 -29.53
CA ASN A 408 -1.32 16.78 -29.87
C ASN A 408 -1.57 18.08 -29.11
N LYS A 409 -0.76 19.10 -29.40
CA LYS A 409 -1.42 20.36 -29.71
C LYS A 409 -2.06 20.09 -31.07
N PRO A 410 -3.37 19.69 -31.17
CA PRO A 410 -4.00 19.72 -32.46
C PRO A 410 -3.75 21.15 -32.92
N GLU A 411 -3.34 21.34 -34.15
CA GLU A 411 -3.40 22.66 -34.80
C GLU A 411 -4.84 23.15 -34.70
N LYS A 412 -5.27 23.56 -33.49
CA LYS A 412 -6.53 24.33 -33.32
C LYS A 412 -6.58 25.53 -34.20
N THR A 413 -5.40 25.88 -34.77
CA THR A 413 -5.20 26.94 -35.74
C THR A 413 -5.69 26.58 -37.13
N ALA A 414 -5.56 25.34 -37.62
CA ALA A 414 -5.98 25.02 -38.98
C ALA A 414 -7.52 25.02 -39.09
N TRP A 415 -8.23 24.33 -38.24
CA TRP A 415 -9.70 24.31 -38.29
C TRP A 415 -10.34 25.64 -37.91
N LYS A 416 -9.87 26.35 -36.87
CA LYS A 416 -10.36 27.70 -36.59
C LYS A 416 -10.07 28.67 -37.73
N LYS A 417 -8.90 28.62 -38.36
CA LYS A 417 -8.58 29.45 -39.54
C LYS A 417 -9.41 29.05 -40.75
N VAL A 418 -9.67 27.76 -40.95
CA VAL A 418 -10.54 27.28 -42.03
C VAL A 418 -12.00 27.67 -41.78
N VAL A 419 -12.50 27.47 -40.56
CA VAL A 419 -13.88 27.86 -40.19
C VAL A 419 -14.03 29.38 -40.26
N GLN A 420 -13.07 30.16 -39.75
CA GLN A 420 -13.11 31.63 -39.87
C GLN A 420 -13.04 32.12 -41.32
N LYS A 421 -12.35 31.41 -42.23
CA LYS A 421 -12.33 31.75 -43.66
C LYS A 421 -13.60 31.32 -44.39
N ILE A 422 -14.20 30.20 -44.04
CA ILE A 422 -15.39 29.65 -44.72
C ILE A 422 -16.69 30.24 -44.17
N LEU A 423 -16.74 30.58 -42.86
CA LEU A 423 -17.93 31.12 -42.22
C LEU A 423 -18.56 32.34 -42.91
N PRO A 424 -17.79 33.38 -43.35
CA PRO A 424 -18.37 34.51 -44.08
C PRO A 424 -19.00 34.10 -45.41
N TYR A 425 -18.37 33.14 -46.14
CA TYR A 425 -18.94 32.65 -47.39
C TYR A 425 -20.21 31.83 -47.18
N PHE A 426 -20.27 31.07 -46.08
CA PHE A 426 -21.47 30.31 -45.72
C PHE A 426 -22.62 31.22 -45.29
N ILE A 427 -22.32 32.26 -44.50
CA ILE A 427 -23.30 33.30 -44.16
C ILE A 427 -23.76 34.06 -45.42
N GLY A 428 -22.85 34.42 -46.28
CA GLY A 428 -23.19 35.09 -47.56
C GLY A 428 -24.10 34.22 -48.43
N ALA A 429 -23.81 32.94 -48.56
CA ALA A 429 -24.66 32.01 -49.33
C ALA A 429 -26.07 31.86 -48.70
N ILE A 430 -26.18 31.81 -47.38
CA ILE A 430 -27.48 31.76 -46.69
C ILE A 430 -28.27 33.04 -46.90
N VAL A 431 -27.63 34.22 -46.85
CA VAL A 431 -28.27 35.50 -47.08
C VAL A 431 -28.78 35.62 -48.51
N LEU A 432 -27.97 35.19 -49.53
CA LEU A 432 -28.40 35.14 -50.90
C LEU A 432 -29.57 34.18 -51.14
N LEU A 433 -29.58 33.04 -50.49
CA LEU A 433 -30.65 32.05 -50.58
C LEU A 433 -31.95 32.62 -49.99
N LEU A 434 -31.85 33.26 -48.84
CA LEU A 434 -33.01 33.93 -48.19
C LEU A 434 -33.52 35.13 -49.05
N ALA A 435 -32.63 35.93 -49.60
CA ALA A 435 -32.99 37.02 -50.55
C ALA A 435 -33.70 36.48 -51.78
N GLY A 436 -33.17 35.42 -52.40
CA GLY A 436 -33.79 34.74 -53.54
C GLY A 436 -35.17 34.15 -53.22
N LEU A 437 -35.33 33.54 -52.06
CA LEU A 437 -36.64 33.08 -51.58
C LEU A 437 -37.64 34.21 -51.33
N SER A 438 -37.16 35.30 -50.73
CA SER A 438 -37.99 36.49 -50.50
C SER A 438 -38.43 37.16 -51.80
N CYS A 439 -37.54 37.27 -52.81
CA CYS A 439 -37.91 37.75 -54.13
C CYS A 439 -38.90 36.83 -54.83
N LYS A 440 -38.74 35.50 -54.69
CA LYS A 440 -39.66 34.51 -55.27
C LYS A 440 -41.05 34.55 -54.59
N LEU A 441 -41.08 34.83 -53.31
CA LEU A 441 -42.34 35.05 -52.57
C LEU A 441 -43.00 36.36 -52.96
N MET A 442 -42.24 37.43 -53.09
CA MET A 442 -42.80 38.72 -53.55
C MET A 442 -43.31 38.67 -55.01
N HIS A 443 -42.65 37.90 -55.88
CA HIS A 443 -43.16 37.70 -57.25
C HIS A 443 -44.42 36.82 -57.31
N LYS A 444 -44.69 36.03 -56.29
CA LYS A 444 -45.88 35.19 -56.17
C LYS A 444 -47.09 35.98 -55.58
N VAL A 445 -46.80 37.06 -54.91
CA VAL A 445 -47.81 38.03 -54.40
C VAL A 445 -47.87 39.20 -55.34
N ARG A 446 -48.28 38.99 -56.63
CA ARG A 446 -48.81 40.10 -57.45
C ARG A 446 -50.23 40.33 -57.02
N PRO A 447 -50.58 41.55 -56.68
CA PRO A 447 -51.95 41.92 -56.46
C PRO A 447 -52.63 42.13 -57.83
N ASP A 448 -53.08 41.07 -58.44
CA ASP A 448 -54.11 41.17 -59.45
C ASP A 448 -55.35 40.67 -58.76
N ASP A 449 -56.13 41.59 -58.19
CA ASP A 449 -57.54 41.49 -57.95
C ASP A 449 -57.98 42.57 -56.91
N TYR A 450 -57.88 43.79 -57.32
CA TYR A 450 -58.83 44.84 -56.82
C TYR A 450 -59.47 45.47 -58.08
N GLU A 451 -60.43 44.77 -58.65
CA GLU A 451 -61.49 45.43 -59.43
C GLU A 451 -62.67 45.68 -58.56
N TRP A 452 -63.08 46.93 -58.58
CA TRP A 452 -64.34 47.41 -58.05
C TRP A 452 -65.52 47.07 -58.93
#